data_3c98522fc68eaf72e445a6a0c61a71b4
#
_entry.id   3c98522fc68eaf72e445a6a0c61a71b4
#
_cell.length_a   1.000
_cell.length_b   1.000
_cell.length_c   1.000
_cell.angle_alpha   90.00
_cell.angle_beta   90.00
_cell.angle_gamma   90.00
#
_symmetry.space_group_name_H-M   'P 1'
#
loop_
_entity.id
_entity.type
_entity.pdbx_description
1 polymer ?
#
loop_
_entity_poly.entity_id
_entity_poly.type
_entity_poly.pdbx_seq_one_letter_code
_entity_poly.pdbx_strand_id
1 'polypeptide(L)'
;MKRHLKGSVRLLAALILLLTARQAPAQTLSGDALVNALRHGGYVLVARHASSPREAPAKQSANADNVNLERQLDDNGRATAVAMGKALRELKIPIGEVFTSPTYRALETVRLAQLPNPRTQAELGDDGQSMQGVAESQLAWLRKKVTQFPMGSNTILVTHQPNIAGAFPQWVSSLSDGETLVLGPDGKGGATLVARIKIEQWPNLKF
;
A
#
# COMPACT_ATOMS: atom_id res chain seq x y z
N MET A 1 23.42 -78.61 28.47
CA MET A 1 23.14 -77.27 29.05
C MET A 1 23.11 -76.21 27.93
N LYS A 2 21.93 -75.76 27.48
CA LYS A 2 21.77 -74.71 26.50
C LYS A 2 21.01 -73.55 27.13
N ARG A 3 21.71 -72.40 27.33
CA ARG A 3 21.12 -71.18 27.83
C ARG A 3 20.51 -70.41 26.65
N HIS A 4 19.21 -70.20 26.68
CA HIS A 4 18.51 -69.29 25.75
C HIS A 4 18.64 -67.85 26.26
N LEU A 5 19.26 -66.99 25.45
CA LEU A 5 19.28 -65.55 25.64
C LEU A 5 18.04 -64.97 24.94
N LYS A 6 17.09 -64.43 25.68
CA LYS A 6 15.95 -63.69 25.16
C LYS A 6 16.35 -62.21 25.01
N GLY A 7 16.57 -61.78 23.79
CA GLY A 7 16.79 -60.34 23.48
C GLY A 7 15.44 -59.64 23.40
N SER A 8 15.24 -58.70 24.30
CA SER A 8 14.09 -57.79 24.21
C SER A 8 14.36 -56.65 23.29
N VAL A 9 13.71 -56.61 22.13
CA VAL A 9 13.69 -55.47 21.20
C VAL A 9 12.70 -54.44 21.73
N ARG A 10 13.21 -53.34 22.26
CA ARG A 10 12.38 -52.16 22.63
C ARG A 10 12.16 -51.33 21.35
N LEU A 11 10.94 -51.36 20.83
CA LEU A 11 10.48 -50.44 19.78
C LEU A 11 10.31 -49.05 20.41
N LEU A 12 11.17 -48.10 20.06
CA LEU A 12 10.95 -46.68 20.32
C LEU A 12 10.05 -46.14 19.23
N ALA A 13 8.76 -45.96 19.53
CA ALA A 13 7.84 -45.22 18.66
C ALA A 13 8.08 -43.73 18.87
N ALA A 14 8.83 -43.09 17.95
CA ALA A 14 8.96 -41.64 17.90
C ALA A 14 7.67 -41.03 17.35
N LEU A 15 6.83 -40.46 18.20
CA LEU A 15 5.63 -39.73 17.86
C LEU A 15 6.07 -38.36 17.31
N ILE A 16 6.19 -38.24 16.01
CA ILE A 16 6.42 -36.93 15.32
C ILE A 16 5.07 -36.20 15.33
N LEU A 17 4.91 -35.27 16.29
CA LEU A 17 3.82 -34.30 16.29
C LEU A 17 4.07 -33.31 15.16
N LEU A 18 3.45 -33.53 14.00
CA LEU A 18 3.35 -32.52 12.94
C LEU A 18 2.44 -31.41 13.46
N LEU A 19 3.02 -30.35 14.02
CA LEU A 19 2.33 -29.09 14.22
C LEU A 19 2.00 -28.52 12.84
N THR A 20 0.81 -28.82 12.32
CA THR A 20 0.22 -28.07 11.21
C THR A 20 -0.12 -26.69 11.76
N ALA A 21 0.79 -25.73 11.58
CA ALA A 21 0.48 -24.32 11.79
C ALA A 21 -0.67 -23.96 10.85
N ARG A 22 -1.88 -23.94 11.39
CA ARG A 22 -3.04 -23.36 10.70
C ARG A 22 -2.69 -21.91 10.46
N GLN A 23 -2.44 -21.56 9.19
CA GLN A 23 -2.31 -20.17 8.79
C GLN A 23 -3.66 -19.50 9.03
N ALA A 24 -3.73 -18.66 10.05
CA ALA A 24 -4.87 -17.76 10.18
C ALA A 24 -4.95 -16.90 8.91
N PRO A 25 -6.12 -16.71 8.30
CA PRO A 25 -6.26 -15.76 7.21
C PRO A 25 -5.74 -14.41 7.68
N ALA A 26 -5.06 -13.67 6.82
CA ALA A 26 -4.56 -12.34 7.14
C ALA A 26 -5.73 -11.50 7.68
N GLN A 27 -5.64 -11.13 8.96
CA GLN A 27 -6.73 -10.44 9.64
C GLN A 27 -6.77 -9.01 9.12
N THR A 28 -7.86 -8.63 8.46
CA THR A 28 -8.09 -7.24 8.06
C THR A 28 -8.23 -6.39 9.31
N LEU A 29 -7.35 -5.40 9.48
CA LEU A 29 -7.41 -4.45 10.58
C LEU A 29 -8.38 -3.32 10.28
N SER A 30 -9.05 -2.79 11.30
CA SER A 30 -9.92 -1.62 11.20
C SER A 30 -9.93 -0.82 12.50
N GLY A 31 -10.45 0.41 12.47
CA GLY A 31 -10.59 1.27 13.64
C GLY A 31 -9.28 1.43 14.42
N ASP A 32 -9.37 1.38 15.75
CA ASP A 32 -8.26 1.60 16.67
C ASP A 32 -7.11 0.61 16.45
N ALA A 33 -7.40 -0.65 16.12
CA ALA A 33 -6.38 -1.66 15.83
C ALA A 33 -5.52 -1.29 14.62
N LEU A 34 -6.14 -0.76 13.56
CA LEU A 34 -5.44 -0.28 12.36
C LEU A 34 -4.58 0.95 12.69
N VAL A 35 -5.15 1.94 13.39
CA VAL A 35 -4.42 3.15 13.77
C VAL A 35 -3.22 2.81 14.65
N ASN A 36 -3.39 1.95 15.66
CA ASN A 36 -2.30 1.50 16.52
C ASN A 36 -1.21 0.79 15.73
N ALA A 37 -1.57 -0.09 14.80
CA ALA A 37 -0.62 -0.77 13.92
C ALA A 37 0.18 0.24 13.09
N LEU A 38 -0.48 1.18 12.41
CA LEU A 38 0.17 2.21 11.60
C LEU A 38 1.07 3.15 12.42
N ARG A 39 0.74 3.42 13.69
CA ARG A 39 1.59 4.20 14.61
C ARG A 39 2.90 3.50 14.96
N HIS A 40 2.90 2.18 15.04
CA HIS A 40 4.12 1.40 15.23
C HIS A 40 4.99 1.34 13.98
N GLY A 41 4.39 1.59 12.80
CA GLY A 41 5.09 1.49 11.53
C GLY A 41 5.24 0.05 11.03
N GLY A 42 6.03 -0.13 9.97
CA GLY A 42 6.26 -1.44 9.37
C GLY A 42 5.31 -1.79 8.24
N TYR A 43 4.60 -0.79 7.69
CA TYR A 43 3.64 -0.97 6.60
C TYR A 43 4.04 -0.20 5.36
N VAL A 44 3.58 -0.69 4.21
CA VAL A 44 3.65 0.02 2.93
C VAL A 44 2.21 0.38 2.51
N LEU A 45 1.97 1.67 2.33
CA LEU A 45 0.70 2.25 1.94
C LEU A 45 0.76 2.56 0.45
N VAL A 46 -0.05 1.87 -0.36
CA VAL A 46 -0.13 2.11 -1.81
C VAL A 46 -1.43 2.86 -2.09
N ALA A 47 -1.31 4.13 -2.41
CA ALA A 47 -2.43 5.04 -2.63
C ALA A 47 -2.61 5.35 -4.12
N ARG A 48 -3.84 5.33 -4.60
CA ARG A 48 -4.20 6.02 -5.83
C ARG A 48 -4.18 7.52 -5.56
N HIS A 49 -3.76 8.34 -6.55
CA HIS A 49 -3.89 9.79 -6.45
C HIS A 49 -5.36 10.20 -6.14
N ALA A 50 -5.55 11.35 -5.51
CA ALA A 50 -6.86 11.89 -5.18
C ALA A 50 -7.69 12.21 -6.43
N SER A 51 -8.98 12.58 -6.25
CA SER A 51 -9.92 12.80 -7.36
C SER A 51 -9.39 13.79 -8.39
N SER A 52 -9.49 13.39 -9.67
CA SER A 52 -8.97 14.14 -10.83
C SER A 52 -9.86 13.89 -12.04
N PRO A 53 -10.35 14.93 -12.74
CA PRO A 53 -11.08 14.77 -13.98
C PRO A 53 -10.28 13.96 -15.00
N ARG A 54 -10.95 13.31 -15.93
CA ARG A 54 -10.26 12.55 -16.99
C ARG A 54 -9.59 13.46 -18.01
N GLU A 55 -10.15 14.63 -18.21
CA GLU A 55 -9.65 15.62 -19.17
C GLU A 55 -8.56 16.49 -18.53
N ALA A 56 -7.59 16.90 -19.33
CA ALA A 56 -6.64 17.94 -18.98
C ALA A 56 -7.36 19.29 -18.81
N PRO A 57 -6.89 20.19 -17.92
CA PRO A 57 -7.50 21.50 -17.76
C PRO A 57 -7.30 22.37 -18.98
N ALA A 58 -8.26 23.27 -19.25
CA ALA A 58 -8.02 24.37 -20.18
C ALA A 58 -6.95 25.32 -19.61
N LYS A 59 -6.23 26.02 -20.47
CA LYS A 59 -5.14 26.93 -20.08
C LYS A 59 -5.56 27.94 -19.00
N GLN A 60 -6.81 28.42 -19.08
CA GLN A 60 -7.36 29.41 -18.14
C GLN A 60 -7.69 28.82 -16.76
N SER A 61 -7.94 27.52 -16.67
CA SER A 61 -8.28 26.80 -15.43
C SER A 61 -7.15 25.92 -14.90
N ALA A 62 -6.02 25.90 -15.60
CA ALA A 62 -4.84 25.19 -15.14
C ALA A 62 -4.22 25.89 -13.93
N ASN A 63 -3.71 25.11 -12.98
CA ASN A 63 -2.86 25.66 -11.92
C ASN A 63 -1.59 26.28 -12.51
N ALA A 64 -1.09 27.35 -11.92
CA ALA A 64 0.04 28.12 -12.47
C ALA A 64 1.33 27.28 -12.62
N ASP A 65 1.52 26.27 -11.78
CA ASP A 65 2.64 25.33 -11.80
C ASP A 65 2.42 24.11 -12.71
N ASN A 66 1.22 23.96 -13.30
CA ASN A 66 0.89 22.90 -14.26
C ASN A 66 1.20 23.32 -15.69
N VAL A 67 2.47 23.61 -15.97
CA VAL A 67 2.93 24.16 -17.25
C VAL A 67 2.68 23.24 -18.44
N ASN A 68 2.62 21.94 -18.22
CA ASN A 68 2.38 20.94 -19.27
C ASN A 68 0.89 20.64 -19.49
N LEU A 69 0.00 21.35 -18.80
CA LEU A 69 -1.45 21.15 -18.87
C LEU A 69 -1.85 19.67 -18.64
N GLU A 70 -1.15 19.00 -17.72
CA GLU A 70 -1.53 17.66 -17.30
C GLU A 70 -2.84 17.67 -16.50
N ARG A 71 -3.48 16.52 -16.40
CA ARG A 71 -4.61 16.33 -15.49
C ARG A 71 -4.23 16.77 -14.08
N GLN A 72 -5.04 17.61 -13.49
CA GLN A 72 -4.88 18.10 -12.11
C GLN A 72 -6.02 17.59 -11.21
N LEU A 73 -5.89 17.75 -9.90
CA LEU A 73 -6.97 17.41 -8.97
C LEU A 73 -8.16 18.35 -9.16
N ASP A 74 -9.36 17.83 -8.96
CA ASP A 74 -10.55 18.65 -8.77
C ASP A 74 -10.64 19.20 -7.33
N ASP A 75 -11.67 19.98 -7.02
CA ASP A 75 -11.85 20.58 -5.69
C ASP A 75 -11.98 19.51 -4.61
N ASN A 76 -12.69 18.41 -4.91
CA ASN A 76 -12.82 17.29 -3.98
C ASN A 76 -11.45 16.61 -3.75
N GLY A 77 -10.69 16.36 -4.81
CA GLY A 77 -9.36 15.78 -4.71
C GLY A 77 -8.41 16.63 -3.87
N ARG A 78 -8.42 17.95 -4.08
CA ARG A 78 -7.62 18.88 -3.28
C ARG A 78 -8.01 18.85 -1.81
N ALA A 79 -9.31 18.95 -1.51
CA ALA A 79 -9.82 18.95 -0.14
C ALA A 79 -9.51 17.63 0.59
N THR A 80 -9.73 16.49 -0.08
CA THR A 80 -9.51 15.17 0.52
C THR A 80 -8.03 14.84 0.70
N ALA A 81 -7.14 15.29 -0.20
CA ALA A 81 -5.69 15.16 -0.02
C ALA A 81 -5.20 15.94 1.21
N VAL A 82 -5.66 17.19 1.40
CA VAL A 82 -5.36 17.99 2.60
C VAL A 82 -5.85 17.29 3.86
N ALA A 83 -7.09 16.79 3.85
CA ALA A 83 -7.70 16.12 5.00
C ALA A 83 -6.97 14.82 5.36
N MET A 84 -6.56 14.02 4.38
CA MET A 84 -5.76 12.81 4.58
C MET A 84 -4.43 13.15 5.27
N GLY A 85 -3.70 14.11 4.76
CA GLY A 85 -2.41 14.51 5.33
C GLY A 85 -2.53 15.06 6.76
N LYS A 86 -3.59 15.85 7.04
CA LYS A 86 -3.93 16.31 8.38
C LYS A 86 -4.20 15.13 9.31
N ALA A 87 -5.03 14.17 8.89
CA ALA A 87 -5.36 13.00 9.68
C ALA A 87 -4.12 12.15 10.00
N LEU A 88 -3.23 11.91 9.04
CA LEU A 88 -1.97 11.17 9.28
C LEU A 88 -1.14 11.82 10.40
N ARG A 89 -1.04 13.15 10.42
CA ARG A 89 -0.30 13.91 11.47
C ARG A 89 -1.02 13.87 12.83
N GLU A 90 -2.33 14.10 12.86
CA GLU A 90 -3.13 14.07 14.10
C GLU A 90 -3.16 12.70 14.73
N LEU A 91 -3.25 11.63 13.93
CA LEU A 91 -3.16 10.25 14.37
C LEU A 91 -1.72 9.85 14.74
N LYS A 92 -0.72 10.72 14.54
CA LYS A 92 0.70 10.45 14.80
C LYS A 92 1.22 9.20 14.08
N ILE A 93 0.77 9.00 12.84
CA ILE A 93 1.23 7.90 11.98
C ILE A 93 2.57 8.31 11.35
N PRO A 94 3.69 7.67 11.69
CA PRO A 94 5.00 8.05 11.19
C PRO A 94 5.16 7.66 9.72
N ILE A 95 5.48 8.63 8.86
CA ILE A 95 5.80 8.42 7.46
C ILE A 95 7.29 8.68 7.25
N GLY A 96 8.04 7.65 6.86
CA GLY A 96 9.49 7.71 6.65
C GLY A 96 9.85 7.96 5.19
N GLU A 97 9.31 7.17 4.27
CA GLU A 97 9.57 7.32 2.85
C GLU A 97 8.29 7.62 2.08
N VAL A 98 8.40 8.52 1.10
CA VAL A 98 7.33 8.84 0.17
C VAL A 98 7.86 8.73 -1.25
N PHE A 99 7.21 7.89 -2.05
CA PHE A 99 7.44 7.81 -3.49
C PHE A 99 6.15 8.20 -4.23
N THR A 100 6.29 8.88 -5.33
CA THR A 100 5.14 9.32 -6.12
C THR A 100 5.40 9.18 -7.61
N SER A 101 4.34 8.91 -8.36
CA SER A 101 4.35 9.08 -9.80
C SER A 101 4.82 10.49 -10.17
N PRO A 102 5.56 10.67 -11.28
CA PRO A 102 5.95 11.99 -11.77
C PRO A 102 4.79 12.81 -12.34
N THR A 103 3.59 12.24 -12.49
CA THR A 103 2.43 12.95 -13.04
C THR A 103 1.95 14.05 -12.10
N TYR A 104 1.47 15.16 -12.68
CA TYR A 104 1.06 16.35 -11.92
C TYR A 104 0.04 16.02 -10.82
N ARG A 105 -1.02 15.25 -11.12
CA ARG A 105 -2.06 14.89 -10.14
C ARG A 105 -1.56 14.07 -8.94
N ALA A 106 -0.55 13.22 -9.15
CA ALA A 106 0.05 12.46 -8.06
C ALA A 106 0.95 13.34 -7.19
N LEU A 107 1.77 14.19 -7.82
CA LEU A 107 2.58 15.20 -7.14
C LEU A 107 1.72 16.18 -6.33
N GLU A 108 0.60 16.64 -6.92
CA GLU A 108 -0.34 17.54 -6.25
C GLU A 108 -1.00 16.86 -5.03
N THR A 109 -1.36 15.58 -5.13
CA THR A 109 -1.86 14.79 -3.99
C THR A 109 -0.85 14.78 -2.83
N VAL A 110 0.41 14.46 -3.12
CA VAL A 110 1.48 14.39 -2.13
C VAL A 110 1.77 15.76 -1.50
N ARG A 111 1.82 16.81 -2.33
CA ARG A 111 2.06 18.20 -1.90
C ARG A 111 0.96 18.69 -0.96
N LEU A 112 -0.31 18.51 -1.32
CA LEU A 112 -1.46 18.95 -0.53
C LEU A 112 -1.60 18.16 0.77
N ALA A 113 -1.28 16.87 0.75
CA ALA A 113 -1.21 16.07 1.98
C ALA A 113 0.00 16.43 2.86
N GLN A 114 0.92 17.26 2.39
CA GLN A 114 2.16 17.64 3.08
C GLN A 114 2.97 16.42 3.52
N LEU A 115 3.07 15.42 2.64
CA LEU A 115 3.89 14.25 2.91
C LEU A 115 5.39 14.61 2.86
N PRO A 116 6.23 14.05 3.76
CA PRO A 116 7.62 14.47 3.89
C PRO A 116 8.51 13.96 2.74
N ASN A 117 9.40 14.81 2.24
CA ASN A 117 10.51 14.46 1.34
C ASN A 117 10.14 13.51 0.18
N PRO A 118 9.12 13.84 -0.65
CA PRO A 118 8.68 12.95 -1.71
C PRO A 118 9.77 12.80 -2.79
N ARG A 119 9.92 11.55 -3.27
CA ARG A 119 10.79 11.20 -4.39
C ARG A 119 9.93 10.72 -5.55
N THR A 120 10.13 11.28 -6.73
CA THR A 120 9.47 10.80 -7.94
C THR A 120 10.08 9.47 -8.39
N GLN A 121 9.22 8.57 -8.85
CA GLN A 121 9.60 7.24 -9.32
C GLN A 121 8.87 6.95 -10.63
N ALA A 122 9.61 6.77 -11.72
CA ALA A 122 9.03 6.60 -13.05
C ALA A 122 8.09 5.38 -13.13
N GLU A 123 8.43 4.32 -12.43
CA GLU A 123 7.63 3.09 -12.40
C GLU A 123 6.26 3.25 -11.73
N LEU A 124 6.05 4.33 -11.00
CA LEU A 124 4.73 4.68 -10.44
C LEU A 124 3.87 5.49 -11.42
N GLY A 125 4.44 5.90 -12.58
CA GLY A 125 3.73 6.61 -13.62
C GLY A 125 2.69 5.75 -14.34
N ASP A 126 1.73 6.41 -14.97
CA ASP A 126 0.95 5.88 -16.06
C ASP A 126 1.28 6.72 -17.32
N ASP A 127 1.03 6.20 -18.50
CA ASP A 127 1.32 6.92 -19.75
C ASP A 127 0.35 8.09 -19.99
N GLY A 128 -0.33 8.54 -18.94
CA GLY A 128 -1.12 9.78 -18.85
C GLY A 128 -2.40 9.79 -19.67
N GLN A 129 -2.46 9.09 -20.76
CA GLN A 129 -3.58 9.15 -21.71
C GLN A 129 -3.98 7.82 -22.31
N SER A 130 -3.22 6.75 -22.10
CA SER A 130 -3.52 5.51 -22.77
C SER A 130 -4.28 4.55 -21.85
N MET A 131 -5.38 4.04 -22.37
CA MET A 131 -5.97 2.77 -21.96
C MET A 131 -5.01 1.59 -22.24
N GLN A 132 -3.79 1.86 -22.67
CA GLN A 132 -2.72 0.87 -22.81
C GLN A 132 -2.21 0.54 -21.42
N GLY A 133 -2.12 -0.77 -21.16
CA GLY A 133 -1.77 -1.26 -19.84
C GLY A 133 -0.38 -0.80 -19.38
N VAL A 134 -0.22 -0.67 -18.08
CA VAL A 134 1.05 -0.40 -17.42
C VAL A 134 2.05 -1.50 -17.79
N ALA A 135 3.30 -1.13 -18.08
CA ALA A 135 4.34 -2.08 -18.44
C ALA A 135 4.62 -3.08 -17.31
N GLU A 136 4.88 -4.33 -17.65
CA GLU A 136 5.17 -5.38 -16.65
C GLU A 136 6.37 -5.03 -15.75
N SER A 137 7.35 -4.29 -16.27
CA SER A 137 8.48 -3.79 -15.48
C SER A 137 8.05 -2.86 -14.35
N GLN A 138 7.06 -2.00 -14.58
CA GLN A 138 6.48 -1.11 -13.56
C GLN A 138 5.70 -1.92 -12.51
N LEU A 139 4.91 -2.89 -12.95
CA LEU A 139 4.18 -3.79 -12.04
C LEU A 139 5.12 -4.64 -11.19
N ALA A 140 6.19 -5.17 -11.80
CA ALA A 140 7.22 -5.95 -11.11
C ALA A 140 7.97 -5.09 -10.08
N TRP A 141 8.31 -3.85 -10.43
CA TRP A 141 8.90 -2.90 -9.49
C TRP A 141 7.99 -2.66 -8.29
N LEU A 142 6.71 -2.37 -8.54
CA LEU A 142 5.72 -2.11 -7.48
C LEU A 142 5.55 -3.33 -6.57
N ARG A 143 5.39 -4.54 -7.13
CA ARG A 143 5.34 -5.79 -6.36
C ARG A 143 6.58 -6.01 -5.48
N LYS A 144 7.77 -5.71 -6.01
CA LYS A 144 9.03 -5.79 -5.24
C LYS A 144 9.11 -4.69 -4.18
N LYS A 145 8.71 -3.45 -4.49
CA LYS A 145 8.82 -2.33 -3.54
C LYS A 145 7.94 -2.54 -2.31
N VAL A 146 6.76 -3.11 -2.47
CA VAL A 146 5.85 -3.32 -1.33
C VAL A 146 6.28 -4.41 -0.35
N THR A 147 7.31 -5.20 -0.66
CA THR A 147 7.89 -6.17 0.28
C THR A 147 9.04 -5.56 1.11
N GLN A 148 9.39 -4.29 0.90
CA GLN A 148 10.44 -3.58 1.63
C GLN A 148 9.82 -2.83 2.81
N PHE A 149 9.50 -3.54 3.88
CA PHE A 149 8.84 -2.97 5.05
C PHE A 149 9.83 -2.14 5.88
N PRO A 150 9.52 -0.86 6.16
CA PRO A 150 10.39 -0.02 6.99
C PRO A 150 10.21 -0.37 8.48
N MET A 151 11.22 -0.09 9.30
CA MET A 151 11.10 -0.20 10.75
C MET A 151 10.74 1.15 11.37
N GLY A 152 9.79 1.15 12.30
CA GLY A 152 9.41 2.35 13.08
C GLY A 152 8.71 3.46 12.30
N SER A 153 8.47 3.27 11.02
CA SER A 153 7.73 4.20 10.16
C SER A 153 6.95 3.45 9.10
N ASN A 154 6.20 4.17 8.25
CA ASN A 154 5.53 3.61 7.09
C ASN A 154 6.08 4.22 5.80
N THR A 155 6.03 3.47 4.71
CA THR A 155 6.30 3.97 3.36
C THR A 155 4.98 4.28 2.67
N ILE A 156 4.87 5.42 1.97
CA ILE A 156 3.73 5.74 1.10
C ILE A 156 4.19 5.75 -0.36
N LEU A 157 3.42 5.08 -1.22
CA LEU A 157 3.57 5.06 -2.67
C LEU A 157 2.30 5.66 -3.28
N VAL A 158 2.40 6.80 -3.98
CA VAL A 158 1.25 7.42 -4.68
C VAL A 158 1.36 7.15 -6.17
N THR A 159 0.35 6.47 -6.72
CA THR A 159 0.34 6.00 -8.10
C THR A 159 -1.08 6.02 -8.70
N HIS A 160 -1.36 5.17 -9.68
CA HIS A 160 -2.59 5.15 -10.47
C HIS A 160 -3.32 3.81 -10.34
N GLN A 161 -4.63 3.84 -10.65
CA GLN A 161 -5.44 2.63 -10.63
C GLN A 161 -4.87 1.49 -11.49
N PRO A 162 -4.40 1.71 -12.74
CA PRO A 162 -3.84 0.62 -13.56
C PRO A 162 -2.61 -0.04 -12.92
N ASN A 163 -1.73 0.74 -12.29
CA ASN A 163 -0.55 0.20 -11.59
C ASN A 163 -0.97 -0.69 -10.42
N ILE A 164 -1.90 -0.22 -9.60
CA ILE A 164 -2.35 -0.96 -8.40
C ILE A 164 -3.13 -2.22 -8.82
N ALA A 165 -4.07 -2.09 -9.74
CA ALA A 165 -4.88 -3.21 -10.21
C ALA A 165 -4.05 -4.27 -10.96
N GLY A 166 -3.08 -3.84 -11.76
CA GLY A 166 -2.17 -4.75 -12.45
C GLY A 166 -1.17 -5.45 -11.53
N ALA A 167 -0.66 -4.75 -10.52
CA ALA A 167 0.26 -5.34 -9.56
C ALA A 167 -0.44 -6.29 -8.57
N PHE A 168 -1.68 -5.98 -8.17
CA PHE A 168 -2.42 -6.67 -7.10
C PHE A 168 -3.87 -7.01 -7.48
N PRO A 169 -4.09 -7.75 -8.59
CA PRO A 169 -5.44 -8.07 -9.06
C PRO A 169 -6.24 -8.88 -8.03
N GLN A 170 -5.57 -9.63 -7.15
CA GLN A 170 -6.20 -10.40 -6.08
C GLN A 170 -6.83 -9.54 -4.97
N TRP A 171 -6.42 -8.27 -4.84
CA TRP A 171 -6.92 -7.36 -3.79
C TRP A 171 -7.79 -6.24 -4.34
N VAL A 172 -7.80 -6.03 -5.67
CA VAL A 172 -8.42 -4.88 -6.31
C VAL A 172 -9.33 -5.30 -7.43
N SER A 173 -10.64 -5.40 -7.15
CA SER A 173 -11.68 -5.48 -8.18
C SER A 173 -12.14 -4.08 -8.64
N SER A 174 -12.07 -3.09 -7.74
CA SER A 174 -12.32 -1.68 -7.99
C SER A 174 -11.54 -0.84 -7.00
N LEU A 175 -11.15 0.37 -7.36
CA LEU A 175 -10.38 1.29 -6.53
C LEU A 175 -10.95 2.69 -6.67
N SER A 176 -11.41 3.28 -5.56
CA SER A 176 -11.88 4.67 -5.50
C SER A 176 -10.70 5.65 -5.67
N ASP A 177 -11.01 6.91 -6.00
CA ASP A 177 -10.01 7.97 -6.02
C ASP A 177 -9.40 8.15 -4.61
N GLY A 178 -8.10 8.23 -4.54
CA GLY A 178 -7.36 8.38 -3.29
C GLY A 178 -7.40 7.17 -2.34
N GLU A 179 -8.01 6.07 -2.74
CA GLU A 179 -8.04 4.87 -1.89
C GLU A 179 -6.63 4.29 -1.70
N THR A 180 -6.36 3.89 -0.47
CA THR A 180 -5.07 3.38 -0.02
C THR A 180 -5.18 1.90 0.37
N LEU A 181 -4.32 1.06 -0.18
CA LEU A 181 -4.07 -0.29 0.31
C LEU A 181 -2.99 -0.23 1.39
N VAL A 182 -3.25 -0.77 2.56
CA VAL A 182 -2.27 -0.97 3.62
C VAL A 182 -1.73 -2.38 3.52
N LEU A 183 -0.45 -2.52 3.27
CA LEU A 183 0.23 -3.80 3.08
C LEU A 183 1.21 -4.05 4.23
N GLY A 184 1.15 -5.24 4.80
CA GLY A 184 2.05 -5.73 5.83
C GLY A 184 2.78 -7.02 5.41
N PRO A 185 3.79 -7.47 6.16
CA PRO A 185 4.50 -8.72 5.87
C PRO A 185 3.57 -9.94 6.00
N ASP A 186 3.70 -10.87 5.07
CA ASP A 186 2.93 -12.13 5.08
C ASP A 186 3.60 -13.25 5.92
N GLY A 187 4.75 -12.96 6.54
CA GLY A 187 5.55 -13.93 7.28
C GLY A 187 6.34 -14.92 6.40
N LYS A 188 6.29 -14.78 5.07
CA LYS A 188 6.98 -15.66 4.11
C LYS A 188 7.91 -14.89 3.17
N GLY A 189 8.17 -13.63 3.47
CA GLY A 189 8.99 -12.73 2.65
C GLY A 189 8.20 -11.94 1.60
N GLY A 190 6.89 -12.09 1.55
CA GLY A 190 5.97 -11.34 0.69
C GLY A 190 5.16 -10.30 1.47
N ALA A 191 4.14 -9.77 0.80
CA ALA A 191 3.19 -8.80 1.34
C ALA A 191 1.76 -9.36 1.37
N THR A 192 0.98 -8.93 2.35
CA THR A 192 -0.45 -9.22 2.45
C THR A 192 -1.25 -7.94 2.65
N LEU A 193 -2.50 -7.93 2.18
CA LEU A 193 -3.42 -6.82 2.41
C LEU A 193 -3.90 -6.83 3.87
N VAL A 194 -3.64 -5.73 4.59
CA VAL A 194 -4.02 -5.54 5.99
C VAL A 194 -5.28 -4.70 6.11
N ALA A 195 -5.42 -3.66 5.25
CA ALA A 195 -6.61 -2.82 5.22
C ALA A 195 -6.74 -2.11 3.87
N ARG A 196 -7.95 -1.61 3.61
CA ARG A 196 -8.25 -0.64 2.55
C ARG A 196 -8.87 0.59 3.21
N ILE A 197 -8.38 1.77 2.86
CA ILE A 197 -8.84 3.03 3.44
C ILE A 197 -9.21 3.96 2.27
N LYS A 198 -10.48 4.32 2.12
CA LYS A 198 -10.88 5.37 1.19
C LYS A 198 -10.38 6.71 1.71
N ILE A 199 -10.07 7.65 0.82
CA ILE A 199 -9.44 8.91 1.20
C ILE A 199 -10.30 9.72 2.20
N GLU A 200 -11.61 9.67 2.07
CA GLU A 200 -12.56 10.34 2.97
C GLU A 200 -12.72 9.66 4.34
N GLN A 201 -12.16 8.47 4.53
CA GLN A 201 -12.20 7.77 5.80
C GLN A 201 -11.09 8.19 6.76
N TRP A 202 -9.97 8.72 6.24
CA TRP A 202 -8.83 9.11 7.06
C TRP A 202 -9.19 10.04 8.23
N PRO A 203 -9.98 11.12 8.04
CA PRO A 203 -10.38 12.01 9.14
C PRO A 203 -11.28 11.35 10.19
N ASN A 204 -11.88 10.21 9.87
CA ASN A 204 -12.82 9.49 10.74
C ASN A 204 -12.15 8.37 11.54
N LEU A 205 -10.88 8.06 11.24
CA LEU A 205 -10.10 7.11 12.03
C LEU A 205 -9.83 7.70 13.42
N LYS A 206 -9.89 6.86 14.44
CA LYS A 206 -9.71 7.24 15.86
C LYS A 206 -8.74 6.26 16.52
N PHE A 207 -8.25 6.65 17.68
CA PHE A 207 -7.40 5.83 18.58
C PHE A 207 -7.89 5.97 20.02
#